data_bef390de0448b506caa72152261a2105
#
_entry.id   bef390de0448b506caa72152261a2105
#
_cell.length_a   1.000
_cell.length_b   1.000
_cell.length_c   1.000
_cell.angle_alpha   90.00
_cell.angle_beta   90.00
_cell.angle_gamma   90.00
#
_symmetry.space_group_name_H-M   'P 1'
#
loop_
_entity.id
_entity.type
_entity.pdbx_description
1 polymer ?
#
loop_
_entity_poly.entity_id
_entity_poly.type
_entity_poly.pdbx_seq_one_letter_code
_entity_poly.pdbx_strand_id
1 'polypeptide(L)'
;SLHDALPICAERIAIPALLALSAIHHHLVREGLRTAAGLVVETGSAREVHHFAVLAGYGAEAVHPWLALETLAHLAPSLGTTPQKAQANFIKAVGKGLSKIMSKMGISTYMSYCGAQIFEAVGLNATLVDKYFHGTASQIGGIGLFDVAEETLRQHRAAYARQPTLQPLMDAGGEYAWRASGEAHMWTPDAIAKLQHSTRANRYDSYEEYARIINDQSKRHMTLRGLFEF
;
A
#
# COMPACT_ATOMS: atom_id res chain seq x y z
N SER A 1 -0.92 26.06 12.91
CA SER A 1 -1.28 25.47 11.62
C SER A 1 0.00 25.12 10.90
N LEU A 2 0.18 23.87 10.52
CA LEU A 2 1.29 23.40 9.66
C LEU A 2 1.07 23.81 8.19
N HIS A 3 0.54 25.00 7.96
CA HIS A 3 0.33 25.55 6.61
C HIS A 3 1.64 25.90 5.87
N ASP A 4 2.78 25.76 6.53
CA ASP A 4 4.09 25.94 5.91
C ASP A 4 4.72 24.63 5.41
N ALA A 5 3.93 23.57 5.24
CA ALA A 5 4.37 22.43 4.45
C ALA A 5 4.51 22.89 3.01
N LEU A 6 5.69 23.38 2.69
CA LEU A 6 6.05 23.83 1.35
C LEU A 6 5.74 22.70 0.35
N PRO A 7 5.12 22.99 -0.81
CA PRO A 7 4.71 21.97 -1.75
C PRO A 7 5.92 21.11 -2.17
N ILE A 8 5.65 19.83 -2.39
CA ILE A 8 6.62 18.88 -2.94
C ILE A 8 7.01 19.38 -4.33
N CYS A 9 8.30 19.45 -4.59
CA CYS A 9 8.82 19.87 -5.90
C CYS A 9 10.16 19.15 -6.16
N ALA A 10 10.83 19.45 -7.27
CA ALA A 10 12.10 18.82 -7.61
C ALA A 10 13.17 18.91 -6.51
N GLU A 11 13.08 19.90 -5.63
CA GLU A 11 14.06 20.18 -4.56
C GLU A 11 13.55 19.79 -3.16
N ARG A 12 12.30 19.32 -3.06
CA ARG A 12 11.66 19.02 -1.78
C ARG A 12 10.92 17.69 -1.80
N ILE A 13 11.28 16.83 -0.86
CA ILE A 13 10.74 15.48 -0.71
C ILE A 13 9.68 15.48 0.38
N ALA A 14 8.59 14.75 0.17
CA ALA A 14 7.61 14.49 1.22
C ALA A 14 8.15 13.46 2.22
N ILE A 15 7.88 13.68 3.50
CA ILE A 15 7.96 12.60 4.49
C ILE A 15 6.80 11.64 4.19
N PRO A 16 6.98 10.31 4.26
CA PRO A 16 5.88 9.36 4.12
C PRO A 16 4.72 9.71 5.05
N ALA A 17 3.51 9.82 4.48
CA ALA A 17 2.35 10.40 5.18
C ALA A 17 2.03 9.69 6.51
N LEU A 18 2.12 8.35 6.53
CA LEU A 18 1.88 7.56 7.74
C LEU A 18 2.93 7.84 8.82
N LEU A 19 4.21 7.93 8.42
CA LEU A 19 5.30 8.23 9.36
C LEU A 19 5.13 9.63 9.96
N ALA A 20 4.82 10.63 9.14
CA ALA A 20 4.58 12.00 9.59
C ALA A 20 3.39 12.09 10.55
N LEU A 21 2.25 11.47 10.18
CA LEU A 21 1.05 11.43 11.00
C LEU A 21 1.31 10.79 12.35
N SER A 22 1.90 9.60 12.35
CA SER A 22 2.17 8.85 13.59
C SER A 22 3.18 9.56 14.47
N ALA A 23 4.21 10.18 13.90
CA ALA A 23 5.18 10.98 14.64
C ALA A 23 4.52 12.17 15.35
N ILE A 24 3.63 12.89 14.65
CA ILE A 24 2.86 14.01 15.21
C ILE A 24 1.87 13.52 16.27
N HIS A 25 1.12 12.45 15.98
CA HIS A 25 0.20 11.86 16.92
C HIS A 25 0.88 11.51 18.26
N HIS A 26 1.97 10.75 18.21
CA HIS A 26 2.69 10.36 19.41
C HIS A 26 3.41 11.52 20.10
N HIS A 27 3.87 12.52 19.36
CA HIS A 27 4.39 13.76 19.94
C HIS A 27 3.31 14.47 20.74
N LEU A 28 2.13 14.71 20.15
CA LEU A 28 1.01 15.35 20.83
C LEU A 28 0.52 14.56 22.06
N VAL A 29 0.59 13.22 22.00
CA VAL A 29 0.29 12.38 23.17
C VAL A 29 1.29 12.64 24.30
N ARG A 30 2.60 12.65 24.01
CA ARG A 30 3.64 12.91 25.01
C ARG A 30 3.54 14.29 25.64
N GLU A 31 3.17 15.29 24.85
CA GLU A 31 2.98 16.68 25.33
C GLU A 31 1.60 16.91 26.00
N GLY A 32 0.73 15.90 26.07
CA GLY A 32 -0.63 16.06 26.60
C GLY A 32 -1.57 16.92 25.74
N LEU A 33 -1.24 17.12 24.48
CA LEU A 33 -1.96 18.02 23.56
C LEU A 33 -2.84 17.28 22.54
N ARG A 34 -2.81 15.93 22.50
CA ARG A 34 -3.50 15.18 21.43
C ARG A 34 -5.02 15.46 21.36
N THR A 35 -5.66 15.65 22.50
CA THR A 35 -7.10 15.93 22.55
C THR A 35 -7.47 17.39 22.23
N ALA A 36 -6.48 18.28 22.18
CA ALA A 36 -6.68 19.69 21.84
C ALA A 36 -6.59 19.97 20.32
N ALA A 37 -6.20 18.99 19.51
CA ALA A 37 -5.97 19.18 18.09
C ALA A 37 -6.50 18.02 17.26
N GLY A 38 -7.25 18.32 16.18
CA GLY A 38 -7.59 17.38 15.13
C GLY A 38 -6.44 17.21 14.12
N LEU A 39 -6.25 15.99 13.61
CA LEU A 39 -5.23 15.69 12.62
C LEU A 39 -5.84 15.49 11.23
N VAL A 40 -5.48 16.35 10.32
CA VAL A 40 -5.86 16.26 8.90
C VAL A 40 -4.64 15.93 8.07
N VAL A 41 -4.76 14.92 7.20
CA VAL A 41 -3.67 14.49 6.32
C VAL A 41 -4.00 14.86 4.89
N GLU A 42 -3.17 15.67 4.27
CA GLU A 42 -3.17 15.91 2.83
C GLU A 42 -2.04 15.11 2.20
N THR A 43 -2.35 14.25 1.24
CA THR A 43 -1.34 13.34 0.67
C THR A 43 -1.70 12.86 -0.74
N GLY A 44 -0.67 12.67 -1.57
CA GLY A 44 -0.79 12.01 -2.87
C GLY A 44 -0.71 10.47 -2.79
N SER A 45 -0.31 9.90 -1.64
CA SER A 45 -0.07 8.45 -1.54
C SER A 45 -1.30 7.62 -1.14
N ALA A 46 -2.37 8.24 -0.61
CA ALA A 46 -3.60 7.54 -0.24
C ALA A 46 -4.51 7.33 -1.44
N ARG A 47 -4.67 6.08 -1.89
CA ARG A 47 -5.47 5.71 -3.09
C ARG A 47 -6.30 4.45 -2.91
N GLU A 48 -6.04 3.62 -1.92
CA GLU A 48 -6.77 2.38 -1.63
C GLU A 48 -7.36 2.41 -0.22
N VAL A 49 -8.41 1.61 0.01
CA VAL A 49 -9.11 1.57 1.30
C VAL A 49 -8.17 1.35 2.48
N HIS A 50 -7.18 0.46 2.34
CA HIS A 50 -6.24 0.16 3.42
C HIS A 50 -5.30 1.32 3.73
N HIS A 51 -4.96 2.18 2.78
CA HIS A 51 -4.21 3.41 3.06
C HIS A 51 -5.00 4.34 4.01
N PHE A 52 -6.30 4.50 3.77
CA PHE A 52 -7.16 5.28 4.66
C PHE A 52 -7.35 4.60 6.02
N ALA A 53 -7.50 3.28 6.03
CA ALA A 53 -7.63 2.52 7.26
C ALA A 53 -6.39 2.65 8.16
N VAL A 54 -5.20 2.58 7.60
CA VAL A 54 -3.95 2.74 8.35
C VAL A 54 -3.80 4.18 8.86
N LEU A 55 -4.04 5.19 8.02
CA LEU A 55 -4.02 6.58 8.45
C LEU A 55 -5.03 6.84 9.58
N ALA A 56 -6.25 6.32 9.45
CA ALA A 56 -7.27 6.40 10.51
C ALA A 56 -6.79 5.76 11.81
N GLY A 57 -6.20 4.57 11.76
CA GLY A 57 -5.67 3.85 12.91
C GLY A 57 -4.56 4.59 13.64
N TYR A 58 -3.81 5.43 12.96
CA TYR A 58 -2.79 6.29 13.55
C TYR A 58 -3.27 7.73 13.82
N GLY A 59 -4.58 7.95 13.81
CA GLY A 59 -5.20 9.15 14.37
C GLY A 59 -5.57 10.24 13.36
N ALA A 60 -5.59 9.95 12.04
CA ALA A 60 -6.13 10.91 11.06
C ALA A 60 -7.63 11.03 11.24
N GLU A 61 -8.13 12.25 11.45
CA GLU A 61 -9.57 12.55 11.54
C GLU A 61 -10.16 12.87 10.17
N ALA A 62 -9.35 13.40 9.27
CA ALA A 62 -9.70 13.59 7.86
C ALA A 62 -8.49 13.35 6.98
N VAL A 63 -8.74 12.87 5.75
CA VAL A 63 -7.71 12.65 4.73
C VAL A 63 -8.14 13.30 3.42
N HIS A 64 -7.28 14.15 2.87
CA HIS A 64 -7.45 14.73 1.53
C HIS A 64 -6.50 14.05 0.54
N PRO A 65 -6.97 13.05 -0.24
CA PRO A 65 -6.15 12.31 -1.20
C PRO A 65 -6.10 13.05 -2.54
N TRP A 66 -5.45 14.23 -2.57
CA TRP A 66 -5.51 15.16 -3.70
C TRP A 66 -5.15 14.51 -5.04
N LEU A 67 -4.08 13.70 -5.09
CA LEU A 67 -3.63 13.08 -6.34
C LEU A 67 -4.64 12.05 -6.87
N ALA A 68 -5.26 11.26 -5.99
CA ALA A 68 -6.30 10.31 -6.39
C ALA A 68 -7.53 11.04 -6.96
N LEU A 69 -7.93 12.15 -6.34
CA LEU A 69 -9.06 12.95 -6.80
C LEU A 69 -8.78 13.65 -8.15
N GLU A 70 -7.59 14.18 -8.34
CA GLU A 70 -7.17 14.78 -9.61
C GLU A 70 -7.03 13.73 -10.71
N THR A 71 -6.43 12.58 -10.41
CA THR A 71 -6.33 11.46 -11.36
C THR A 71 -7.71 11.00 -11.83
N LEU A 72 -8.66 10.86 -10.91
CA LEU A 72 -10.04 10.49 -11.26
C LEU A 72 -10.73 11.55 -12.10
N ALA A 73 -10.50 12.83 -11.82
CA ALA A 73 -11.02 13.92 -12.64
C ALA A 73 -10.46 13.87 -14.07
N HIS A 74 -9.17 13.60 -14.20
CA HIS A 74 -8.51 13.46 -15.50
C HIS A 74 -9.00 12.24 -16.29
N LEU A 75 -9.22 11.11 -15.64
CA LEU A 75 -9.68 9.87 -16.26
C LEU A 75 -11.19 9.82 -16.53
N ALA A 76 -11.98 10.69 -15.90
CA ALA A 76 -13.44 10.65 -15.99
C ALA A 76 -14.01 10.63 -17.42
N PRO A 77 -13.48 11.43 -18.39
CA PRO A 77 -13.96 11.37 -19.78
C PRO A 77 -13.77 10.00 -20.41
N SER A 78 -12.63 9.35 -20.20
CA SER A 78 -12.35 8.02 -20.76
C SER A 78 -13.21 6.92 -20.13
N LEU A 79 -13.71 7.15 -18.92
CA LEU A 79 -14.61 6.26 -18.19
C LEU A 79 -16.10 6.54 -18.47
N GLY A 80 -16.42 7.46 -19.37
CA GLY A 80 -17.80 7.83 -19.73
C GLY A 80 -18.58 8.47 -18.56
N THR A 81 -17.90 9.20 -17.68
CA THR A 81 -18.51 9.83 -16.50
C THR A 81 -18.02 11.27 -16.31
N THR A 82 -18.58 11.97 -15.33
CA THR A 82 -18.10 13.32 -14.98
C THR A 82 -17.07 13.26 -13.87
N PRO A 83 -16.13 14.23 -13.78
CA PRO A 83 -15.16 14.30 -12.70
C PRO A 83 -15.79 14.24 -11.30
N GLN A 84 -16.85 14.98 -11.08
CA GLN A 84 -17.56 15.03 -9.79
C GLN A 84 -18.14 13.67 -9.41
N LYS A 85 -18.74 12.96 -10.41
CA LYS A 85 -19.31 11.63 -10.18
C LYS A 85 -18.23 10.59 -9.91
N ALA A 86 -17.09 10.64 -10.61
CA ALA A 86 -15.96 9.75 -10.39
C ALA A 86 -15.39 9.93 -8.97
N GLN A 87 -15.14 11.17 -8.56
CA GLN A 87 -14.67 11.51 -7.22
C GLN A 87 -15.67 11.09 -6.13
N ALA A 88 -16.97 11.38 -6.30
CA ALA A 88 -18.01 10.98 -5.35
C ALA A 88 -18.11 9.46 -5.20
N ASN A 89 -17.97 8.72 -6.30
CA ASN A 89 -17.96 7.25 -6.28
C ASN A 89 -16.73 6.71 -5.52
N PHE A 90 -15.57 7.31 -5.71
CA PHE A 90 -14.35 6.95 -4.98
C PHE A 90 -14.52 7.18 -3.47
N ILE A 91 -14.98 8.36 -3.07
CA ILE A 91 -15.23 8.68 -1.66
C ILE A 91 -16.22 7.68 -1.04
N LYS A 92 -17.31 7.37 -1.76
CA LYS A 92 -18.30 6.38 -1.32
C LYS A 92 -17.69 4.97 -1.20
N ALA A 93 -16.83 4.58 -2.14
CA ALA A 93 -16.17 3.27 -2.12
C ALA A 93 -15.21 3.15 -0.94
N VAL A 94 -14.38 4.18 -0.70
CA VAL A 94 -13.47 4.25 0.46
C VAL A 94 -14.27 4.18 1.78
N GLY A 95 -15.32 4.97 1.92
CA GLY A 95 -16.17 4.97 3.12
C GLY A 95 -16.81 3.61 3.39
N LYS A 96 -17.34 2.94 2.36
CA LYS A 96 -17.86 1.57 2.48
C LYS A 96 -16.77 0.56 2.86
N GLY A 97 -15.59 0.69 2.25
CA GLY A 97 -14.46 -0.17 2.55
C GLY A 97 -13.99 -0.03 3.99
N LEU A 98 -13.86 1.21 4.48
CA LEU A 98 -13.48 1.50 5.86
C LEU A 98 -14.51 0.96 6.86
N SER A 99 -15.80 1.19 6.60
CA SER A 99 -16.89 0.63 7.42
C SER A 99 -16.84 -0.90 7.48
N LYS A 100 -16.49 -1.56 6.37
CA LYS A 100 -16.32 -3.02 6.31
C LYS A 100 -15.14 -3.50 7.15
N ILE A 101 -14.01 -2.77 7.12
CA ILE A 101 -12.84 -3.07 7.95
C ILE A 101 -13.20 -2.94 9.43
N MET A 102 -13.80 -1.82 9.83
CA MET A 102 -14.24 -1.59 11.20
C MET A 102 -15.22 -2.66 11.69
N SER A 103 -16.19 -3.03 10.85
CA SER A 103 -17.16 -4.09 11.16
C SER A 103 -16.48 -5.44 11.41
N LYS A 104 -15.50 -5.82 10.59
CA LYS A 104 -14.73 -7.06 10.80
C LYS A 104 -13.91 -7.06 12.09
N MET A 105 -13.46 -5.90 12.54
CA MET A 105 -12.73 -5.73 13.80
C MET A 105 -13.64 -5.56 15.02
N GLY A 106 -14.96 -5.48 14.83
CA GLY A 106 -15.91 -5.24 15.90
C GLY A 106 -15.89 -3.81 16.45
N ILE A 107 -15.35 -2.86 15.71
CA ILE A 107 -15.25 -1.45 16.11
C ILE A 107 -16.39 -0.66 15.47
N SER A 108 -17.32 -0.14 16.27
CA SER A 108 -18.55 0.51 15.78
C SER A 108 -18.41 1.99 15.52
N THR A 109 -17.44 2.67 16.13
CA THR A 109 -17.26 4.12 16.00
C THR A 109 -15.88 4.48 15.49
N TYR A 110 -15.79 5.51 14.64
CA TYR A 110 -14.51 5.96 14.09
C TYR A 110 -13.55 6.47 15.19
N MET A 111 -14.07 7.14 16.20
CA MET A 111 -13.24 7.61 17.32
C MET A 111 -12.57 6.45 18.08
N SER A 112 -13.25 5.31 18.19
CA SER A 112 -12.67 4.12 18.81
C SER A 112 -11.68 3.39 17.88
N TYR A 113 -11.76 3.64 16.58
CA TYR A 113 -10.81 3.11 15.60
C TYR A 113 -9.50 3.91 15.60
N CYS A 114 -9.57 5.23 15.74
CA CYS A 114 -8.39 6.09 15.82
C CYS A 114 -7.54 5.76 17.03
N GLY A 115 -6.27 5.36 16.80
CA GLY A 115 -5.34 5.01 17.87
C GLY A 115 -5.56 3.63 18.51
N ALA A 116 -6.36 2.76 17.91
CA ALA A 116 -6.75 1.47 18.50
C ALA A 116 -5.63 0.41 18.48
N GLN A 117 -4.43 0.69 17.98
CA GLN A 117 -3.28 -0.22 17.93
C GLN A 117 -3.61 -1.59 17.29
N ILE A 118 -4.32 -1.56 16.19
CA ILE A 118 -4.85 -2.74 15.48
C ILE A 118 -3.95 -3.25 14.34
N PHE A 119 -2.79 -2.63 14.16
CA PHE A 119 -1.82 -2.97 13.11
C PHE A 119 -0.59 -3.63 13.71
N GLU A 120 0.13 -4.34 12.85
CA GLU A 120 1.44 -4.90 13.14
C GLU A 120 2.48 -4.27 12.20
N ALA A 121 3.64 -3.92 12.74
CA ALA A 121 4.77 -3.47 11.95
C ALA A 121 5.63 -4.68 11.56
N VAL A 122 5.87 -4.84 10.27
CA VAL A 122 6.69 -5.91 9.71
C VAL A 122 7.84 -5.30 8.91
N GLY A 123 9.07 -5.69 9.24
CA GLY A 123 10.25 -5.23 8.51
C GLY A 123 10.72 -3.82 8.89
N LEU A 124 10.29 -3.26 10.02
CA LEU A 124 10.80 -2.03 10.59
C LEU A 124 11.62 -2.32 11.84
N ASN A 125 12.73 -1.63 12.04
CA ASN A 125 13.54 -1.83 13.24
C ASN A 125 12.83 -1.29 14.50
N ALA A 126 13.17 -1.85 15.65
CA ALA A 126 12.56 -1.52 16.93
C ALA A 126 12.67 -0.03 17.26
N THR A 127 13.84 0.59 17.00
CA THR A 127 14.05 2.03 17.30
C THR A 127 13.07 2.92 16.54
N LEU A 128 12.77 2.58 15.29
CA LEU A 128 11.80 3.33 14.47
C LEU A 128 10.39 3.11 15.01
N VAL A 129 10.02 1.86 15.32
CA VAL A 129 8.71 1.51 15.85
C VAL A 129 8.48 2.17 17.19
N ASP A 130 9.40 2.05 18.14
CA ASP A 130 9.27 2.61 19.49
C ASP A 130 9.11 4.13 19.48
N LYS A 131 9.82 4.79 18.57
CA LYS A 131 9.82 6.26 18.51
C LYS A 131 8.61 6.84 17.78
N TYR A 132 8.22 6.24 16.67
CA TYR A 132 7.23 6.83 15.75
C TYR A 132 5.91 6.05 15.67
N PHE A 133 5.92 4.77 16.02
CA PHE A 133 4.76 3.87 16.00
C PHE A 133 4.56 3.21 17.36
N HIS A 134 4.77 3.96 18.42
CA HIS A 134 4.74 3.46 19.79
C HIS A 134 3.48 2.64 20.07
N GLY A 135 3.65 1.47 20.68
CA GLY A 135 2.57 0.54 20.98
C GLY A 135 2.16 -0.37 19.82
N THR A 136 2.72 -0.18 18.61
CA THR A 136 2.48 -1.10 17.49
C THR A 136 3.26 -2.40 17.72
N ALA A 137 2.58 -3.54 17.64
CA ALA A 137 3.23 -4.84 17.71
C ALA A 137 4.21 -5.03 16.54
N SER A 138 5.40 -5.56 16.82
CA SER A 138 6.39 -5.87 15.80
C SER A 138 7.18 -7.12 16.21
N GLN A 139 7.10 -8.16 15.38
CA GLN A 139 7.82 -9.43 15.62
C GLN A 139 9.00 -9.59 14.66
N ILE A 140 8.95 -8.90 13.50
CA ILE A 140 9.97 -8.98 12.46
C ILE A 140 10.59 -7.60 12.29
N GLY A 141 11.85 -7.46 12.72
CA GLY A 141 12.64 -6.25 12.52
C GLY A 141 13.07 -6.08 11.08
N GLY A 142 13.73 -4.96 10.77
CA GLY A 142 14.22 -4.67 9.43
C GLY A 142 14.80 -3.27 9.30
N ILE A 143 14.33 -2.51 8.31
CA ILE A 143 14.86 -1.21 7.92
C ILE A 143 14.64 -0.12 8.97
N GLY A 144 15.57 0.82 8.98
CA GLY A 144 15.53 2.00 9.85
C GLY A 144 15.05 3.25 9.14
N LEU A 145 15.10 4.36 9.88
CA LEU A 145 14.65 5.66 9.37
C LEU A 145 15.42 6.12 8.12
N PHE A 146 16.73 5.85 8.08
CA PHE A 146 17.57 6.24 6.94
C PHE A 146 17.23 5.45 5.67
N ASP A 147 16.91 4.17 5.82
CA ASP A 147 16.48 3.32 4.68
C ASP A 147 15.15 3.81 4.13
N VAL A 148 14.18 4.15 5.00
CA VAL A 148 12.90 4.75 4.60
C VAL A 148 13.12 6.09 3.86
N ALA A 149 14.05 6.91 4.35
CA ALA A 149 14.39 8.17 3.69
C ALA A 149 15.05 7.93 2.33
N GLU A 150 15.92 6.94 2.19
CA GLU A 150 16.55 6.59 0.92
C GLU A 150 15.52 6.06 -0.11
N GLU A 151 14.60 5.20 0.30
CA GLU A 151 13.52 4.74 -0.57
C GLU A 151 12.66 5.90 -1.08
N THR A 152 12.29 6.82 -0.18
CA THR A 152 11.54 8.03 -0.53
C THR A 152 12.32 8.91 -1.51
N LEU A 153 13.63 9.05 -1.30
CA LEU A 153 14.52 9.81 -2.20
C LEU A 153 14.62 9.15 -3.58
N ARG A 154 14.67 7.83 -3.66
CA ARG A 154 14.68 7.10 -4.95
C ARG A 154 13.39 7.35 -5.73
N GLN A 155 12.23 7.27 -5.07
CA GLN A 155 10.94 7.56 -5.71
C GLN A 155 10.87 9.01 -6.20
N HIS A 156 11.30 9.96 -5.36
CA HIS A 156 11.34 11.37 -5.72
C HIS A 156 12.26 11.63 -6.92
N ARG A 157 13.47 11.05 -6.92
CA ARG A 157 14.40 11.17 -8.05
C ARG A 157 13.83 10.61 -9.33
N ALA A 158 13.12 9.47 -9.27
CA ALA A 158 12.46 8.90 -10.43
C ALA A 158 11.35 9.81 -10.98
N ALA A 159 10.61 10.51 -10.11
CA ALA A 159 9.55 11.43 -10.52
C ALA A 159 10.06 12.74 -11.10
N TYR A 160 11.18 13.26 -10.57
CA TYR A 160 11.71 14.59 -10.93
C TYR A 160 13.05 14.57 -11.67
N ALA A 161 13.49 13.41 -12.16
CA ALA A 161 14.74 13.30 -12.91
C ALA A 161 14.72 14.18 -14.17
N ARG A 162 15.82 14.89 -14.44
CA ARG A 162 15.96 15.70 -15.65
C ARG A 162 15.99 14.87 -16.94
N GLN A 163 16.36 13.61 -16.84
CA GLN A 163 16.23 12.65 -17.93
C GLN A 163 15.05 11.73 -17.61
N PRO A 164 14.04 11.67 -18.46
CA PRO A 164 12.99 10.68 -18.30
C PRO A 164 13.65 9.31 -18.22
N THR A 165 13.24 8.49 -17.26
CA THR A 165 13.64 7.09 -17.24
C THR A 165 13.41 6.48 -18.61
N LEU A 166 14.30 5.62 -19.08
CA LEU A 166 14.20 4.93 -20.38
C LEU A 166 12.89 4.12 -20.54
N GLN A 167 12.09 4.04 -19.49
CA GLN A 167 10.76 3.44 -19.49
C GLN A 167 9.69 4.53 -19.35
N PRO A 168 9.18 5.09 -20.48
CA PRO A 168 8.09 6.07 -20.46
C PRO A 168 6.74 5.46 -20.06
N LEU A 169 6.66 4.12 -19.99
CA LEU A 169 5.46 3.39 -19.60
C LEU A 169 5.60 2.94 -18.13
N MET A 170 4.52 3.09 -17.39
CA MET A 170 4.41 2.50 -16.05
C MET A 170 4.50 0.97 -16.16
N ASP A 171 5.06 0.34 -15.13
CA ASP A 171 5.07 -1.11 -15.03
C ASP A 171 3.65 -1.68 -15.21
N ALA A 172 3.56 -2.82 -15.87
CA ALA A 172 2.25 -3.45 -16.14
C ALA A 172 1.50 -3.84 -14.85
N GLY A 173 2.15 -3.78 -13.71
CA GLY A 173 1.62 -4.20 -12.42
C GLY A 173 1.45 -5.71 -12.33
N GLY A 174 0.33 -6.18 -11.77
CA GLY A 174 0.08 -7.61 -11.59
C GLY A 174 0.42 -8.12 -10.20
N GLU A 175 0.58 -7.23 -9.23
CA GLU A 175 0.89 -7.59 -7.82
C GLU A 175 -0.17 -8.54 -7.22
N TYR A 176 -1.45 -8.27 -7.45
CA TYR A 176 -2.56 -9.07 -6.90
C TYR A 176 -3.16 -10.09 -7.87
N ALA A 177 -2.95 -9.88 -9.17
CA ALA A 177 -3.44 -10.77 -10.20
C ALA A 177 -2.46 -10.82 -11.37
N TRP A 178 -2.29 -12.00 -11.95
CA TRP A 178 -1.39 -12.16 -13.09
C TRP A 178 -1.77 -11.22 -14.24
N ARG A 179 -0.77 -10.57 -14.83
CA ARG A 179 -0.88 -9.76 -16.06
C ARG A 179 0.26 -10.11 -17.01
N ALA A 180 -0.04 -10.09 -18.30
CA ALA A 180 0.98 -10.24 -19.31
C ALA A 180 2.03 -9.12 -19.15
N SER A 181 3.31 -9.49 -19.14
CA SER A 181 4.44 -8.57 -18.91
C SER A 181 4.44 -7.86 -17.54
N GLY A 182 3.61 -8.31 -16.60
CA GLY A 182 3.58 -7.82 -15.23
C GLY A 182 4.51 -8.60 -14.30
N GLU A 183 4.26 -8.47 -13.00
CA GLU A 183 5.00 -9.22 -11.99
C GLU A 183 4.84 -10.73 -12.18
N ALA A 184 5.87 -11.47 -11.82
CA ALA A 184 5.84 -12.92 -11.93
C ALA A 184 5.02 -13.54 -10.80
N HIS A 185 4.23 -14.54 -11.16
CA HIS A 185 3.45 -15.34 -10.26
C HIS A 185 3.78 -16.82 -10.42
N MET A 186 3.69 -17.59 -9.34
CA MET A 186 3.77 -19.05 -9.41
C MET A 186 2.53 -19.62 -10.12
N TRP A 187 1.35 -19.03 -9.84
CA TRP A 187 0.08 -19.38 -10.45
C TRP A 187 -0.15 -18.56 -11.73
N THR A 188 0.31 -19.10 -12.84
CA THR A 188 0.13 -18.53 -14.17
C THR A 188 -1.11 -19.11 -14.85
N PRO A 189 -1.66 -18.46 -15.88
CA PRO A 189 -2.72 -19.05 -16.71
C PRO A 189 -2.35 -20.43 -17.26
N ASP A 190 -1.09 -20.64 -17.62
CA ASP A 190 -0.60 -21.92 -18.11
C ASP A 190 -0.63 -23.00 -17.03
N ALA A 191 -0.12 -22.70 -15.82
CA ALA A 191 -0.20 -23.61 -14.69
C ALA A 191 -1.64 -24.00 -14.36
N ILE A 192 -2.54 -23.04 -14.34
CA ILE A 192 -3.97 -23.27 -14.08
C ILE A 192 -4.60 -24.11 -15.18
N ALA A 193 -4.33 -23.81 -16.45
CA ALA A 193 -4.84 -24.56 -17.59
C ALA A 193 -4.39 -26.02 -17.57
N LYS A 194 -3.13 -26.29 -17.27
CA LYS A 194 -2.57 -27.66 -17.15
C LYS A 194 -3.24 -28.45 -16.02
N LEU A 195 -3.40 -27.83 -14.85
CA LEU A 195 -4.10 -28.48 -13.74
C LEU A 195 -5.57 -28.80 -14.09
N GLN A 196 -6.28 -27.85 -14.68
CA GLN A 196 -7.67 -28.05 -15.08
C GLN A 196 -7.80 -29.13 -16.18
N HIS A 197 -6.89 -29.15 -17.12
CA HIS A 197 -6.89 -30.15 -18.18
C HIS A 197 -6.61 -31.56 -17.62
N SER A 198 -5.63 -31.70 -16.75
CA SER A 198 -5.30 -32.98 -16.12
C SER A 198 -6.46 -33.58 -15.35
N THR A 199 -7.16 -32.73 -14.58
CA THR A 199 -8.30 -33.18 -13.76
C THR A 199 -9.53 -33.51 -14.59
N ARG A 200 -9.84 -32.72 -15.62
CA ARG A 200 -11.02 -32.95 -16.49
C ARG A 200 -10.83 -34.15 -17.41
N ALA A 201 -9.65 -34.33 -17.94
CA ALA A 201 -9.33 -35.43 -18.86
C ALA A 201 -8.83 -36.68 -18.15
N ASN A 202 -8.64 -36.64 -16.82
CA ASN A 202 -8.04 -37.69 -16.00
C ASN A 202 -6.69 -38.16 -16.57
N ARG A 203 -5.82 -37.21 -16.94
CA ARG A 203 -4.52 -37.46 -17.60
C ARG A 203 -3.36 -37.15 -16.67
N TYR A 204 -2.62 -38.16 -16.32
CA TYR A 204 -1.47 -38.02 -15.42
C TYR A 204 -0.28 -37.30 -16.06
N ASP A 205 -0.03 -37.48 -17.37
CA ASP A 205 0.99 -36.74 -18.11
C ASP A 205 0.80 -35.21 -18.03
N SER A 206 -0.44 -34.72 -18.18
CA SER A 206 -0.77 -33.33 -18.01
C SER A 206 -0.57 -32.83 -16.56
N TYR A 207 -0.77 -33.70 -15.58
CA TYR A 207 -0.47 -33.39 -14.18
C TYR A 207 1.04 -33.29 -13.94
N GLU A 208 1.85 -34.16 -14.54
CA GLU A 208 3.30 -34.06 -14.46
C GLU A 208 3.84 -32.76 -15.05
N GLU A 209 3.25 -32.28 -16.15
CA GLU A 209 3.60 -30.98 -16.72
C GLU A 209 3.26 -29.84 -15.76
N TYR A 210 2.07 -29.87 -15.14
CA TYR A 210 1.68 -28.91 -14.11
C TYR A 210 2.66 -28.96 -12.92
N ALA A 211 2.92 -30.16 -12.40
CA ALA A 211 3.82 -30.35 -11.26
C ALA A 211 5.23 -29.80 -11.55
N ARG A 212 5.73 -29.98 -12.79
CA ARG A 212 7.01 -29.44 -13.22
C ARG A 212 6.99 -27.90 -13.21
N ILE A 213 5.93 -27.27 -13.73
CA ILE A 213 5.79 -25.79 -13.73
C ILE A 213 5.83 -25.23 -12.31
N ILE A 214 5.16 -25.90 -11.37
CA ILE A 214 5.06 -25.43 -9.96
C ILE A 214 6.33 -25.73 -9.16
N ASN A 215 6.96 -26.89 -9.40
CA ASN A 215 8.10 -27.34 -8.59
C ASN A 215 9.45 -26.89 -9.12
N ASP A 216 9.60 -26.68 -10.43
CA ASP A 216 10.85 -26.19 -11.02
C ASP A 216 10.98 -24.68 -10.84
N GLN A 217 11.56 -24.28 -9.74
CA GLN A 217 11.86 -22.87 -9.41
C GLN A 217 13.34 -22.53 -9.61
N SER A 218 14.10 -23.37 -10.32
CA SER A 218 15.55 -23.22 -10.52
C SER A 218 15.96 -21.86 -11.13
N LYS A 219 15.12 -21.31 -12.01
CA LYS A 219 15.37 -20.02 -12.67
C LYS A 219 14.82 -18.81 -11.92
N ARG A 220 13.81 -19.01 -11.10
CA ARG A 220 13.13 -17.93 -10.39
C ARG A 220 12.41 -18.46 -9.15
N HIS A 221 12.96 -18.16 -8.00
CA HIS A 221 12.35 -18.53 -6.73
C HIS A 221 11.10 -17.68 -6.47
N MET A 222 9.93 -18.32 -6.44
CA MET A 222 8.65 -17.66 -6.20
C MET A 222 8.09 -17.97 -4.82
N THR A 223 8.66 -18.94 -4.12
CA THR A 223 8.28 -19.36 -2.77
C THR A 223 9.50 -19.75 -1.97
N LEU A 224 9.38 -19.79 -0.65
CA LEU A 224 10.44 -20.29 0.24
C LEU A 224 10.82 -21.73 -0.09
N ARG A 225 9.86 -22.53 -0.55
CA ARG A 225 10.13 -23.92 -0.99
C ARG A 225 11.19 -23.99 -2.10
N GLY A 226 11.20 -23.03 -3.02
CA GLY A 226 12.18 -22.95 -4.09
C GLY A 226 13.62 -22.70 -3.63
N LEU A 227 13.81 -22.32 -2.36
CA LEU A 227 15.13 -22.11 -1.76
C LEU A 227 15.70 -23.39 -1.09
N PHE A 228 14.90 -24.44 -0.98
CA PHE A 228 15.35 -25.69 -0.38
C PHE A 228 15.78 -26.69 -1.46
N GLU A 229 16.86 -27.38 -1.18
CA GLU A 229 17.28 -28.57 -1.93
C GLU A 229 16.73 -29.81 -1.22
N PHE A 230 16.16 -30.74 -1.97
CA PHE A 230 15.58 -31.99 -1.48
C PHE A 230 16.31 -33.18 -2.11
#